data_8f6008e70379b734339a9a81b305524c
#
_entry.id   8f6008e70379b734339a9a81b305524c
#
_cell.length_a   1.000
_cell.length_b   1.000
_cell.length_c   1.000
_cell.angle_alpha   90.00
_cell.angle_beta   90.00
_cell.angle_gamma   90.00
#
_symmetry.space_group_name_H-M   'P 1'
#
loop_
_entity.id
_entity.type
_entity.pdbx_description
1 polymer ?
#
loop_
_entity_poly.entity_id
_entity_poly.type
_entity_poly.pdbx_seq_one_letter_code
_entity_poly.pdbx_strand_id
1 'polypeptide(L)'
;MINKINLAGFFAVLLMVGCSMENSVDEESATKPNVRYNEFMECKFGPDMSTEKLTAMISEWQKLITTESLIGAWGYSPASEENAWGESGFWELEWDSKEAAESAWADWEANEEAAAWNEKYLGVMQCDGPGRFKHDGIFPIPYETYGEANSSGYFYSEFHICKYNEGAGREDAVAFLPGFTEAVAQGDYEGTGYHYGNYFPYDVSETNPEGESADFIWANFTKSKAANDKATTSFESDVREKMFPIFSEFASCGDKPELFHGWALYDRDNKDFMPSFSLDN
;
A
#
# COMPACT_ATOMS: atom_id res chain seq x y z
N MET A 1 -57.38 43.08 62.45
CA MET A 1 -57.42 41.95 63.39
C MET A 1 -56.44 40.91 62.86
N ILE A 2 -55.23 40.87 63.45
CA ILE A 2 -54.78 39.74 64.24
C ILE A 2 -54.81 38.41 63.44
N ASN A 3 -53.78 37.80 63.08
CA ASN A 3 -52.57 37.24 63.68
C ASN A 3 -52.28 35.93 62.88
N LYS A 4 -51.25 35.43 62.76
CA LYS A 4 -50.17 34.86 63.54
C LYS A 4 -49.04 34.33 62.63
N ILE A 5 -47.89 34.69 63.04
CA ILE A 5 -46.63 34.08 62.65
C ILE A 5 -46.57 32.62 63.12
N ASN A 6 -46.16 31.70 62.26
CA ASN A 6 -45.58 30.44 62.72
C ASN A 6 -44.29 30.14 61.99
N LEU A 7 -43.25 30.13 62.76
CA LEU A 7 -41.90 29.72 62.42
C LEU A 7 -41.82 28.20 62.45
N ALA A 8 -41.38 27.58 61.40
CA ALA A 8 -41.03 26.16 61.42
C ALA A 8 -39.77 25.92 60.60
N GLY A 9 -38.82 25.32 61.25
CA GLY A 9 -37.43 25.25 60.99
C GLY A 9 -37.06 24.53 59.63
N PHE A 10 -36.01 25.07 59.08
CA PHE A 10 -35.31 24.48 57.99
C PHE A 10 -34.34 23.43 58.55
N PHE A 11 -34.63 22.14 58.29
CA PHE A 11 -33.67 21.07 58.45
C PHE A 11 -32.94 20.92 57.05
N ALA A 12 -31.72 21.39 57.02
CA ALA A 12 -30.85 21.15 55.87
C ALA A 12 -30.32 19.71 55.93
N VAL A 13 -30.83 18.85 55.04
CA VAL A 13 -30.26 17.55 54.78
C VAL A 13 -29.18 17.74 53.72
N LEU A 14 -27.91 17.71 54.14
CA LEU A 14 -26.78 17.59 53.23
C LEU A 14 -26.82 16.18 52.60
N LEU A 15 -27.33 16.07 51.39
CA LEU A 15 -27.08 14.93 50.53
C LEU A 15 -25.68 15.07 49.94
N MET A 16 -24.72 14.31 50.49
CA MET A 16 -23.45 14.06 49.81
C MET A 16 -23.71 13.20 48.60
N VAL A 17 -23.77 13.83 47.41
CA VAL A 17 -23.69 13.14 46.13
C VAL A 17 -22.23 12.79 45.96
N GLY A 18 -21.86 11.54 46.27
CA GLY A 18 -20.61 10.96 45.89
C GLY A 18 -20.57 10.86 44.37
N CYS A 19 -19.82 11.72 43.70
CA CYS A 19 -19.40 11.48 42.33
C CYS A 19 -18.45 10.28 42.34
N SER A 20 -18.97 9.08 42.05
CA SER A 20 -18.17 8.01 41.51
C SER A 20 -17.69 8.48 40.15
N MET A 21 -16.43 8.90 40.05
CA MET A 21 -15.73 8.91 38.77
C MET A 21 -15.58 7.44 38.38
N GLU A 22 -16.54 6.93 37.64
CA GLU A 22 -16.27 5.84 36.73
C GLU A 22 -15.26 6.39 35.72
N ASN A 23 -13.99 6.01 35.88
CA ASN A 23 -13.04 6.04 34.80
C ASN A 23 -13.59 5.07 33.77
N SER A 24 -14.38 5.58 32.80
CA SER A 24 -14.48 4.98 31.50
C SER A 24 -13.06 5.10 30.93
N VAL A 25 -12.31 4.02 31.04
CA VAL A 25 -11.20 3.76 30.13
C VAL A 25 -11.91 3.72 28.79
N ASP A 26 -11.78 4.81 28.02
CA ASP A 26 -12.10 4.79 26.61
C ASP A 26 -11.28 3.61 26.08
N GLU A 27 -11.95 2.52 25.71
CA GLU A 27 -11.37 1.50 24.88
C GLU A 27 -10.83 2.27 23.66
N GLU A 28 -9.53 2.36 23.61
CA GLU A 28 -8.78 2.97 22.52
C GLU A 28 -9.33 2.34 21.27
N SER A 29 -10.11 3.09 20.53
CA SER A 29 -10.69 2.71 19.26
C SER A 29 -9.51 2.31 18.38
N ALA A 30 -9.24 1.03 18.31
CA ALA A 30 -8.25 0.50 17.38
C ALA A 30 -8.68 1.05 16.01
N THR A 31 -7.97 2.06 15.53
CA THR A 31 -8.25 2.69 14.25
C THR A 31 -8.19 1.59 13.20
N LYS A 32 -9.32 1.33 12.55
CA LYS A 32 -9.36 0.35 11.46
C LYS A 32 -8.24 0.70 10.49
N PRO A 33 -7.46 -0.28 10.02
CA PRO A 33 -6.40 -0.01 9.07
C PRO A 33 -6.98 0.73 7.85
N ASN A 34 -6.25 1.72 7.36
CA ASN A 34 -6.62 2.44 6.16
C ASN A 34 -6.44 1.51 4.96
N VAL A 35 -7.55 0.98 4.46
CA VAL A 35 -7.55 0.08 3.31
C VAL A 35 -7.65 0.92 2.03
N ARG A 36 -6.76 0.66 1.08
CA ARG A 36 -6.73 1.24 -0.25
C ARG A 36 -7.10 0.17 -1.27
N TYR A 37 -7.68 0.59 -2.38
CA TYR A 37 -7.94 -0.32 -3.49
C TYR A 37 -6.81 -0.20 -4.51
N ASN A 38 -6.15 -1.32 -4.80
CA ASN A 38 -5.00 -1.37 -5.70
C ASN A 38 -5.29 -2.28 -6.89
N GLU A 39 -4.83 -1.88 -8.07
CA GLU A 39 -4.90 -2.65 -9.29
C GLU A 39 -3.52 -2.75 -9.93
N PHE A 40 -3.12 -3.96 -10.35
CA PHE A 40 -1.88 -4.19 -11.07
C PHE A 40 -2.18 -4.69 -12.48
N MET A 41 -1.66 -4.00 -13.47
CA MET A 41 -1.71 -4.43 -14.87
C MET A 41 -0.37 -5.01 -15.26
N GLU A 42 -0.35 -6.23 -15.83
CA GLU A 42 0.85 -6.75 -16.47
C GLU A 42 1.18 -5.90 -17.71
N CYS A 43 2.43 -5.48 -17.82
CA CYS A 43 2.90 -4.64 -18.90
C CYS A 43 4.14 -5.24 -19.57
N LYS A 44 4.24 -5.05 -20.90
CA LYS A 44 5.41 -5.44 -21.70
C LYS A 44 5.90 -4.26 -22.52
N PHE A 45 7.21 -4.05 -22.52
CA PHE A 45 7.80 -3.05 -23.37
C PHE A 45 7.71 -3.48 -24.84
N GLY A 46 7.35 -2.51 -25.68
CA GLY A 46 7.29 -2.70 -27.12
C GLY A 46 8.63 -2.41 -27.82
N PRO A 47 8.71 -2.66 -29.14
CA PRO A 47 9.94 -2.48 -29.91
C PRO A 47 10.41 -1.02 -30.05
N ASP A 48 9.53 -0.08 -29.77
CA ASP A 48 9.81 1.36 -29.85
C ASP A 48 10.18 1.96 -28.50
N MET A 49 10.29 1.15 -27.43
CA MET A 49 10.60 1.62 -26.09
C MET A 49 11.92 2.39 -26.05
N SER A 50 11.88 3.56 -25.43
CA SER A 50 13.04 4.33 -25.00
C SER A 50 12.63 5.19 -23.81
N THR A 51 13.60 5.61 -23.01
CA THR A 51 13.35 6.50 -21.85
C THR A 51 12.61 7.78 -22.25
N GLU A 52 12.97 8.38 -23.41
CA GLU A 52 12.32 9.58 -23.92
C GLU A 52 10.84 9.32 -24.27
N LYS A 53 10.55 8.23 -24.98
CA LYS A 53 9.17 7.88 -25.35
C LYS A 53 8.34 7.47 -24.13
N LEU A 54 8.93 6.75 -23.18
CA LEU A 54 8.26 6.39 -21.92
C LEU A 54 7.92 7.67 -21.12
N THR A 55 8.86 8.60 -20.98
CA THR A 55 8.61 9.89 -20.32
C THR A 55 7.48 10.66 -20.99
N ALA A 56 7.48 10.74 -22.33
CA ALA A 56 6.42 11.40 -23.09
C ALA A 56 5.05 10.71 -22.88
N MET A 57 5.04 9.37 -22.90
CA MET A 57 3.86 8.57 -22.66
C MET A 57 3.24 8.87 -21.28
N ILE A 58 4.03 8.85 -20.22
CA ILE A 58 3.57 9.15 -18.86
C ILE A 58 3.11 10.61 -18.75
N SER A 59 3.86 11.56 -19.29
CA SER A 59 3.48 12.98 -19.26
C SER A 59 2.15 13.28 -19.97
N GLU A 60 1.85 12.57 -21.04
CA GLU A 60 0.57 12.70 -21.73
C GLU A 60 -0.55 11.99 -20.98
N TRP A 61 -0.28 10.79 -20.43
CA TRP A 61 -1.24 10.06 -19.60
C TRP A 61 -1.67 10.85 -18.36
N GLN A 62 -0.74 11.48 -17.65
CA GLN A 62 -1.06 12.30 -16.47
C GLN A 62 -2.08 13.41 -16.78
N LYS A 63 -2.07 13.97 -17.99
CA LYS A 63 -3.03 15.01 -18.43
C LYS A 63 -4.43 14.47 -18.70
N LEU A 64 -4.55 13.16 -18.92
CA LEU A 64 -5.83 12.49 -19.14
C LEU A 64 -6.51 12.08 -17.83
N ILE A 65 -5.80 12.17 -16.68
CA ILE A 65 -6.36 11.86 -15.37
C ILE A 65 -7.30 13.00 -14.98
N THR A 66 -8.60 12.69 -14.92
CA THR A 66 -9.66 13.65 -14.60
C THR A 66 -10.27 13.44 -13.21
N THR A 67 -9.95 12.31 -12.56
CA THR A 67 -10.47 11.94 -11.25
C THR A 67 -9.52 12.33 -10.14
N GLU A 68 -10.07 12.77 -9.01
CA GLU A 68 -9.31 12.98 -7.76
C GLU A 68 -9.21 11.70 -6.91
N SER A 69 -9.85 10.61 -7.34
CA SER A 69 -9.87 9.35 -6.60
C SER A 69 -8.65 8.47 -6.84
N LEU A 70 -7.86 8.72 -7.90
CA LEU A 70 -6.55 8.10 -8.09
C LEU A 70 -5.56 8.75 -7.13
N ILE A 71 -5.06 7.97 -6.17
CA ILE A 71 -4.14 8.43 -5.14
C ILE A 71 -2.72 8.48 -5.70
N GLY A 72 -2.29 7.39 -6.35
CA GLY A 72 -0.97 7.25 -6.91
C GLY A 72 -0.93 6.21 -8.02
N ALA A 73 0.15 6.24 -8.79
CA ALA A 73 0.47 5.20 -9.76
C ALA A 73 1.96 4.92 -9.76
N TRP A 74 2.31 3.64 -9.94
CA TRP A 74 3.70 3.19 -9.96
C TRP A 74 3.93 2.24 -11.13
N GLY A 75 5.14 2.30 -11.69
CA GLY A 75 5.59 1.39 -12.73
C GLY A 75 6.70 0.49 -12.17
N TYR A 76 6.64 -0.78 -12.49
CA TYR A 76 7.60 -1.79 -12.04
C TYR A 76 8.28 -2.43 -13.24
N SER A 77 9.60 -2.57 -13.20
CA SER A 77 10.40 -3.32 -14.16
C SER A 77 11.18 -4.42 -13.43
N PRO A 78 11.26 -5.65 -13.96
CA PRO A 78 11.98 -6.73 -13.30
C PRO A 78 13.42 -6.35 -12.92
N ALA A 79 13.81 -6.64 -11.69
CA ALA A 79 15.17 -6.46 -11.19
C ALA A 79 15.93 -7.79 -11.09
N SER A 80 15.29 -8.92 -11.45
CA SER A 80 15.88 -10.26 -11.45
C SER A 80 15.38 -11.07 -12.64
N GLU A 81 16.27 -11.83 -13.26
CA GLU A 81 15.91 -12.85 -14.27
C GLU A 81 15.23 -14.07 -13.64
N GLU A 82 15.24 -14.18 -12.29
CA GLU A 82 14.58 -15.25 -11.55
C GLU A 82 13.12 -14.96 -11.21
N ASN A 83 12.59 -13.79 -11.59
CA ASN A 83 11.19 -13.46 -11.40
C ASN A 83 10.31 -14.41 -12.21
N ALA A 84 9.24 -14.92 -11.61
CA ALA A 84 8.27 -15.81 -12.27
C ALA A 84 7.58 -15.14 -13.47
N TRP A 85 7.43 -13.82 -13.42
CA TRP A 85 6.86 -13.01 -14.51
C TRP A 85 7.84 -12.71 -15.65
N GLY A 86 9.10 -13.19 -15.55
CA GLY A 86 10.12 -13.02 -16.57
C GLY A 86 10.40 -11.54 -16.88
N GLU A 87 10.21 -11.13 -18.15
CA GLU A 87 10.44 -9.74 -18.59
C GLU A 87 9.22 -8.82 -18.40
N SER A 88 8.10 -9.34 -17.86
CA SER A 88 6.90 -8.53 -17.65
C SER A 88 7.11 -7.58 -16.46
N GLY A 89 6.75 -6.32 -16.67
CA GLY A 89 6.61 -5.33 -15.60
C GLY A 89 5.16 -5.17 -15.19
N PHE A 90 4.92 -4.26 -14.28
CA PHE A 90 3.58 -3.94 -13.82
C PHE A 90 3.36 -2.43 -13.79
N TRP A 91 2.10 -2.05 -13.96
CA TRP A 91 1.61 -0.71 -13.65
C TRP A 91 0.58 -0.84 -12.55
N GLU A 92 0.89 -0.27 -11.39
CA GLU A 92 -0.01 -0.22 -10.24
C GLU A 92 -0.78 1.10 -10.23
N LEU A 93 -2.06 1.02 -9.87
CA LEU A 93 -2.94 2.14 -9.59
C LEU A 93 -3.53 1.97 -8.18
N GLU A 94 -3.37 2.98 -7.32
CA GLU A 94 -3.98 3.04 -6.00
C GLU A 94 -5.14 4.03 -5.99
N TRP A 95 -6.28 3.60 -5.44
CA TRP A 95 -7.53 4.35 -5.46
C TRP A 95 -8.10 4.52 -4.05
N ASP A 96 -8.91 5.57 -3.86
CA ASP A 96 -9.66 5.79 -2.63
C ASP A 96 -10.65 4.65 -2.34
N SER A 97 -11.24 4.03 -3.38
CA SER A 97 -12.12 2.87 -3.27
C SER A 97 -12.24 2.11 -4.59
N LYS A 98 -12.78 0.88 -4.50
CA LYS A 98 -13.10 0.05 -5.66
C LYS A 98 -14.14 0.71 -6.58
N GLU A 99 -15.19 1.29 -6.00
CA GLU A 99 -16.26 1.96 -6.75
C GLU A 99 -15.71 3.17 -7.52
N ALA A 100 -14.77 3.91 -6.92
CA ALA A 100 -14.11 5.02 -7.59
C ALA A 100 -13.24 4.56 -8.76
N ALA A 101 -12.51 3.45 -8.60
CA ALA A 101 -11.74 2.84 -9.67
C ALA A 101 -12.64 2.37 -10.83
N GLU A 102 -13.74 1.67 -10.52
CA GLU A 102 -14.70 1.20 -11.53
C GLU A 102 -15.32 2.35 -12.33
N SER A 103 -15.65 3.46 -11.65
CA SER A 103 -16.13 4.68 -12.33
C SER A 103 -15.07 5.30 -13.23
N ALA A 104 -13.83 5.42 -12.74
CA ALA A 104 -12.72 5.99 -13.50
C ALA A 104 -12.37 5.15 -14.74
N TRP A 105 -12.43 3.82 -14.64
CA TRP A 105 -12.25 2.93 -15.78
C TRP A 105 -13.35 3.07 -16.83
N ALA A 106 -14.62 3.21 -16.41
CA ALA A 106 -15.72 3.45 -17.34
C ALA A 106 -15.56 4.78 -18.08
N ASP A 107 -15.10 5.83 -17.40
CA ASP A 107 -14.79 7.13 -18.00
C ASP A 107 -13.60 7.03 -18.98
N TRP A 108 -12.55 6.27 -18.61
CA TRP A 108 -11.38 6.03 -19.46
C TRP A 108 -11.76 5.29 -20.75
N GLU A 109 -12.56 4.24 -20.66
CA GLU A 109 -13.03 3.46 -21.82
C GLU A 109 -13.90 4.28 -22.78
N ALA A 110 -14.64 5.27 -22.26
CA ALA A 110 -15.46 6.17 -23.05
C ALA A 110 -14.71 7.38 -23.63
N ASN A 111 -13.44 7.58 -23.23
CA ASN A 111 -12.65 8.76 -23.59
C ASN A 111 -11.89 8.55 -24.91
N GLU A 112 -12.23 9.31 -25.96
CA GLU A 112 -11.58 9.26 -27.28
C GLU A 112 -10.09 9.67 -27.21
N GLU A 113 -9.71 10.61 -26.32
CA GLU A 113 -8.32 11.02 -26.13
C GLU A 113 -7.49 9.90 -25.48
N ALA A 114 -8.07 9.16 -24.52
CA ALA A 114 -7.45 8.00 -23.92
C ALA A 114 -7.25 6.86 -24.94
N ALA A 115 -8.25 6.63 -25.81
CA ALA A 115 -8.13 5.66 -26.91
C ALA A 115 -7.00 6.05 -27.88
N ALA A 116 -6.90 7.32 -28.26
CA ALA A 116 -5.85 7.83 -29.13
C ALA A 116 -4.45 7.73 -28.46
N TRP A 117 -4.36 7.98 -27.15
CA TRP A 117 -3.14 7.80 -26.36
C TRP A 117 -2.70 6.32 -26.36
N ASN A 118 -3.61 5.39 -26.10
CA ASN A 118 -3.34 3.96 -26.13
C ASN A 118 -2.78 3.53 -27.51
N GLU A 119 -3.42 3.95 -28.61
CA GLU A 119 -2.97 3.63 -29.97
C GLU A 119 -1.57 4.21 -30.24
N LYS A 120 -1.33 5.47 -29.87
CA LYS A 120 -0.06 6.17 -30.05
C LYS A 120 1.12 5.45 -29.41
N TYR A 121 0.90 4.86 -28.22
CA TYR A 121 1.98 4.30 -27.42
C TYR A 121 2.04 2.76 -27.40
N LEU A 122 1.27 2.08 -28.27
CA LEU A 122 1.31 0.61 -28.42
C LEU A 122 2.72 0.05 -28.68
N GLY A 123 3.57 0.79 -29.43
CA GLY A 123 4.94 0.40 -29.72
C GLY A 123 5.91 0.67 -28.55
N VAL A 124 5.51 1.42 -27.54
CA VAL A 124 6.34 1.76 -26.37
C VAL A 124 6.10 0.78 -25.24
N MET A 125 4.84 0.60 -24.84
CA MET A 125 4.44 -0.30 -23.77
C MET A 125 2.99 -0.73 -23.98
N GLN A 126 2.68 -1.97 -23.65
CA GLN A 126 1.34 -2.53 -23.67
C GLN A 126 1.03 -3.14 -22.30
N CYS A 127 -0.09 -2.72 -21.70
CA CYS A 127 -0.56 -3.25 -20.42
C CYS A 127 -1.92 -3.93 -20.59
N ASP A 128 -2.14 -5.02 -19.85
CA ASP A 128 -3.42 -5.74 -19.83
C ASP A 128 -4.38 -5.11 -18.83
N GLY A 129 -5.04 -4.03 -19.23
CA GLY A 129 -6.03 -3.36 -18.39
C GLY A 129 -7.25 -4.23 -18.05
N PRO A 130 -7.84 -4.99 -19.00
CA PRO A 130 -8.93 -5.92 -18.69
C PRO A 130 -8.55 -7.05 -17.73
N GLY A 131 -7.34 -7.60 -17.84
CA GLY A 131 -6.82 -8.68 -16.99
C GLY A 131 -6.12 -8.21 -15.71
N ARG A 132 -6.33 -6.95 -15.29
CA ARG A 132 -5.69 -6.39 -14.09
C ARG A 132 -6.06 -7.15 -12.82
N PHE A 133 -5.06 -7.41 -11.99
CA PHE A 133 -5.19 -8.00 -10.66
C PHE A 133 -5.69 -6.96 -9.66
N LYS A 134 -6.64 -7.33 -8.81
CA LYS A 134 -7.36 -6.42 -7.90
C LYS A 134 -7.13 -6.80 -6.46
N HIS A 135 -6.75 -5.80 -5.63
CA HIS A 135 -6.37 -6.04 -4.24
C HIS A 135 -6.93 -4.96 -3.31
N ASP A 136 -7.17 -5.35 -2.05
CA ASP A 136 -7.14 -4.41 -0.95
C ASP A 136 -5.69 -4.26 -0.46
N GLY A 137 -5.17 -3.04 -0.43
CA GLY A 137 -3.84 -2.72 0.10
C GLY A 137 -3.93 -2.15 1.51
N ILE A 138 -3.02 -2.58 2.39
CA ILE A 138 -2.83 -2.01 3.74
C ILE A 138 -1.36 -1.64 3.89
N PHE A 139 -1.09 -0.35 4.16
CA PHE A 139 0.25 0.22 4.31
C PHE A 139 0.41 0.79 5.72
N PRO A 140 0.91 0.00 6.71
CA PRO A 140 0.94 0.40 8.12
C PRO A 140 1.97 1.48 8.44
N ILE A 141 3.05 1.56 7.67
CA ILE A 141 4.11 2.57 7.87
C ILE A 141 3.86 3.72 6.88
N PRO A 142 3.68 4.95 7.37
CA PRO A 142 3.59 6.11 6.50
C PRO A 142 4.84 6.26 5.62
N TYR A 143 4.62 6.65 4.38
CA TYR A 143 5.67 6.97 3.44
C TYR A 143 6.66 7.98 4.05
N GLU A 144 7.94 7.84 3.77
CA GLU A 144 9.03 8.68 4.31
C GLU A 144 9.30 8.58 5.83
N THR A 145 8.64 7.67 6.56
CA THR A 145 8.91 7.47 8.00
C THR A 145 10.40 7.19 8.27
N TYR A 146 11.06 6.43 7.40
CA TYR A 146 12.47 6.03 7.53
C TYR A 146 13.38 6.71 6.49
N GLY A 147 13.09 7.95 6.16
CA GLY A 147 13.89 8.81 5.28
C GLY A 147 13.14 9.25 4.04
N GLU A 148 13.66 10.30 3.43
CA GLU A 148 13.08 10.90 2.23
C GLU A 148 13.09 9.91 1.06
N ALA A 149 12.04 10.00 0.21
CA ALA A 149 11.97 9.33 -1.06
C ALA A 149 13.12 9.75 -1.99
N ASN A 150 13.42 8.91 -2.96
CA ASN A 150 14.33 9.29 -4.02
C ASN A 150 13.67 10.37 -4.90
N SER A 151 14.36 11.51 -5.09
CA SER A 151 13.84 12.64 -5.87
C SER A 151 13.57 12.31 -7.35
N SER A 152 14.16 11.21 -7.86
CA SER A 152 13.86 10.69 -9.20
C SER A 152 12.53 9.92 -9.27
N GLY A 153 11.89 9.67 -8.13
CA GLY A 153 10.74 8.78 -8.00
C GLY A 153 11.09 7.30 -8.02
N TYR A 154 12.38 6.96 -8.13
CA TYR A 154 12.83 5.57 -8.12
C TYR A 154 12.72 4.95 -6.73
N PHE A 155 12.36 3.67 -6.69
CA PHE A 155 12.43 2.81 -5.51
C PHE A 155 12.77 1.37 -5.91
N TYR A 156 13.12 0.56 -4.92
CA TYR A 156 13.34 -0.88 -5.07
C TYR A 156 12.31 -1.64 -4.26
N SER A 157 11.80 -2.76 -4.77
CA SER A 157 10.75 -3.52 -4.11
C SER A 157 10.94 -5.03 -4.20
N GLU A 158 10.42 -5.71 -3.18
CA GLU A 158 10.36 -7.16 -3.06
C GLU A 158 8.91 -7.57 -2.78
N PHE A 159 8.36 -8.45 -3.61
CA PHE A 159 7.02 -8.99 -3.46
C PHE A 159 7.10 -10.46 -3.08
N HIS A 160 6.64 -10.80 -1.89
CA HIS A 160 6.59 -12.16 -1.39
C HIS A 160 5.18 -12.73 -1.57
N ILE A 161 5.06 -13.84 -2.30
CA ILE A 161 3.81 -14.56 -2.51
C ILE A 161 3.56 -15.42 -1.28
N CYS A 162 2.48 -15.17 -0.56
CA CYS A 162 2.21 -15.79 0.74
C CYS A 162 0.91 -16.61 0.73
N LYS A 163 0.90 -17.67 1.56
CA LYS A 163 -0.23 -18.57 1.77
C LYS A 163 -0.57 -18.64 3.25
N TYR A 164 -1.86 -18.70 3.55
CA TYR A 164 -2.30 -19.00 4.92
C TYR A 164 -2.09 -20.47 5.28
N ASN A 165 -1.76 -20.71 6.53
CA ASN A 165 -1.81 -22.03 7.12
C ASN A 165 -3.26 -22.49 7.31
N GLU A 166 -3.46 -23.81 7.53
CA GLU A 166 -4.81 -24.36 7.74
C GLU A 166 -5.52 -23.67 8.92
N GLY A 167 -6.68 -23.12 8.64
CA GLY A 167 -7.53 -22.42 9.62
C GLY A 167 -7.20 -20.96 9.87
N ALA A 168 -6.12 -20.44 9.27
CA ALA A 168 -5.78 -19.02 9.32
C ALA A 168 -6.36 -18.25 8.12
N GLY A 169 -6.32 -16.91 8.17
CA GLY A 169 -6.86 -16.07 7.12
C GLY A 169 -6.41 -14.61 7.22
N ARG A 170 -7.08 -13.77 6.43
CA ARG A 170 -6.79 -12.33 6.36
C ARG A 170 -6.81 -11.63 7.73
N GLU A 171 -7.72 -12.05 8.62
CA GLU A 171 -7.84 -11.44 9.95
C GLU A 171 -6.56 -11.64 10.78
N ASP A 172 -5.93 -12.82 10.69
CA ASP A 172 -4.67 -13.12 11.37
C ASP A 172 -3.52 -12.26 10.82
N ALA A 173 -3.45 -12.15 9.48
CA ALA A 173 -2.46 -11.30 8.83
C ALA A 173 -2.62 -9.83 9.25
N VAL A 174 -3.84 -9.30 9.25
CA VAL A 174 -4.11 -7.92 9.67
C VAL A 174 -3.81 -7.71 11.15
N ALA A 175 -4.13 -8.67 12.02
CA ALA A 175 -3.84 -8.60 13.45
C ALA A 175 -2.33 -8.61 13.76
N PHE A 176 -1.51 -9.18 12.87
CA PHE A 176 -0.05 -9.23 12.98
C PHE A 176 0.61 -7.86 12.72
N LEU A 177 0.03 -7.02 11.84
CA LEU A 177 0.68 -5.80 11.34
C LEU A 177 1.11 -4.80 12.43
N PRO A 178 0.32 -4.50 13.48
CA PRO A 178 0.74 -3.57 14.52
C PRO A 178 2.01 -4.01 15.26
N GLY A 179 2.10 -5.29 15.62
CA GLY A 179 3.27 -5.85 16.30
C GLY A 179 4.51 -5.84 15.40
N PHE A 180 4.34 -6.13 14.11
CA PHE A 180 5.44 -6.04 13.13
C PHE A 180 5.90 -4.60 12.95
N THR A 181 4.98 -3.63 12.82
CA THR A 181 5.31 -2.20 12.73
C THR A 181 6.08 -1.72 13.97
N GLU A 182 5.67 -2.14 15.17
CA GLU A 182 6.40 -1.81 16.41
C GLU A 182 7.81 -2.42 16.41
N ALA A 183 7.96 -3.66 15.97
CA ALA A 183 9.27 -4.31 15.89
C ALA A 183 10.20 -3.60 14.88
N VAL A 184 9.68 -3.21 13.72
CA VAL A 184 10.42 -2.40 12.72
C VAL A 184 10.85 -1.06 13.31
N ALA A 185 9.99 -0.39 14.08
CA ALA A 185 10.32 0.90 14.72
C ALA A 185 11.47 0.80 15.75
N GLN A 186 11.82 -0.39 16.21
CA GLN A 186 12.95 -0.65 17.11
C GLN A 186 14.25 -1.01 16.37
N GLY A 187 14.20 -1.26 15.06
CA GLY A 187 15.34 -1.60 14.22
C GLY A 187 16.01 -0.40 13.57
N ASP A 188 17.16 -0.63 12.91
CA ASP A 188 17.92 0.42 12.19
C ASP A 188 17.45 0.55 10.73
N TYR A 189 16.32 1.20 10.52
CA TYR A 189 15.77 1.47 9.19
C TYR A 189 16.02 2.91 8.71
N GLU A 190 16.61 3.78 9.54
CA GLU A 190 16.84 5.19 9.20
C GLU A 190 17.64 5.37 7.90
N GLY A 191 17.15 6.27 7.06
CA GLY A 191 17.74 6.57 5.75
C GLY A 191 17.49 5.54 4.66
N THR A 192 16.68 4.49 4.90
CA THR A 192 16.35 3.47 3.89
C THR A 192 15.13 3.83 3.05
N GLY A 193 14.24 4.70 3.54
CA GLY A 193 12.91 4.92 2.96
C GLY A 193 12.01 3.68 3.06
N TYR A 194 12.30 2.77 4.02
CA TYR A 194 11.57 1.51 4.16
C TYR A 194 10.11 1.75 4.53
N HIS A 195 9.25 1.12 3.81
CA HIS A 195 7.85 0.88 4.16
C HIS A 195 7.41 -0.46 3.59
N TYR A 196 6.26 -0.95 4.01
CA TYR A 196 5.73 -2.20 3.50
C TYR A 196 4.22 -2.12 3.30
N GLY A 197 3.73 -2.97 2.41
CA GLY A 197 2.32 -3.15 2.14
C GLY A 197 1.91 -4.61 2.14
N ASN A 198 0.64 -4.85 2.44
CA ASN A 198 0.02 -6.16 2.28
C ASN A 198 -1.14 -6.02 1.30
N TYR A 199 -1.07 -6.78 0.21
CA TYR A 199 -2.11 -6.81 -0.81
C TYR A 199 -2.92 -8.09 -0.68
N PHE A 200 -4.22 -7.94 -0.49
CA PHE A 200 -5.19 -9.03 -0.33
C PHE A 200 -6.01 -9.14 -1.61
N PRO A 201 -5.82 -10.19 -2.43
CA PRO A 201 -6.48 -10.33 -3.71
C PRO A 201 -7.99 -10.52 -3.58
N TYR A 202 -8.74 -9.96 -4.53
CA TYR A 202 -10.18 -10.21 -4.68
C TYR A 202 -10.46 -11.59 -5.30
N ASP A 203 -9.55 -12.08 -6.14
CA ASP A 203 -9.62 -13.40 -6.75
C ASP A 203 -8.36 -14.20 -6.43
N VAL A 204 -8.49 -15.12 -5.47
CA VAL A 204 -7.41 -16.01 -5.03
C VAL A 204 -7.14 -17.16 -6.00
N SER A 205 -7.90 -17.29 -7.09
CA SER A 205 -7.67 -18.28 -8.14
C SER A 205 -6.68 -17.79 -9.20
N GLU A 206 -6.39 -16.49 -9.23
CA GLU A 206 -5.36 -15.93 -10.12
C GLU A 206 -3.97 -16.48 -9.73
N THR A 207 -3.20 -16.84 -10.76
CA THR A 207 -1.87 -17.42 -10.58
C THR A 207 -0.83 -16.63 -11.36
N ASN A 208 0.42 -16.66 -10.87
CA ASN A 208 1.57 -16.23 -11.64
C ASN A 208 1.85 -17.20 -12.80
N PRO A 209 2.78 -16.91 -13.72
CA PRO A 209 3.12 -17.80 -14.85
C PRO A 209 3.62 -19.19 -14.42
N GLU A 210 4.11 -19.36 -13.20
CA GLU A 210 4.53 -20.66 -12.64
C GLU A 210 3.36 -21.46 -12.04
N GLY A 211 2.15 -20.86 -12.00
CA GLY A 211 0.93 -21.50 -11.49
C GLY A 211 0.74 -21.36 -9.99
N GLU A 212 1.49 -20.47 -9.34
CA GLU A 212 1.34 -20.16 -7.93
C GLU A 212 0.28 -19.08 -7.73
N SER A 213 -0.69 -19.32 -6.86
CA SER A 213 -1.64 -18.29 -6.40
C SER A 213 -1.15 -17.65 -5.12
N ALA A 214 -1.65 -16.46 -4.79
CA ALA A 214 -1.42 -15.81 -3.51
C ALA A 214 -2.71 -15.80 -2.68
N ASP A 215 -2.61 -16.06 -1.36
CA ASP A 215 -3.68 -15.68 -0.44
C ASP A 215 -3.50 -14.21 0.00
N PHE A 216 -2.25 -13.76 0.06
CA PHE A 216 -1.88 -12.35 0.12
C PHE A 216 -0.45 -12.16 -0.40
N ILE A 217 -0.10 -10.92 -0.73
CA ILE A 217 1.25 -10.53 -1.13
C ILE A 217 1.79 -9.59 -0.05
N TRP A 218 2.98 -9.90 0.47
CA TRP A 218 3.74 -9.00 1.33
C TRP A 218 4.77 -8.27 0.48
N ALA A 219 4.68 -6.95 0.40
CA ALA A 219 5.60 -6.14 -0.37
C ALA A 219 6.45 -5.24 0.52
N ASN A 220 7.76 -5.22 0.28
CA ASN A 220 8.72 -4.31 0.90
C ASN A 220 9.18 -3.29 -0.13
N PHE A 221 9.31 -2.04 0.30
CA PHE A 221 9.74 -0.93 -0.53
C PHE A 221 10.87 -0.17 0.15
N THR A 222 11.86 0.23 -0.61
CA THR A 222 13.01 1.04 -0.15
C THR A 222 13.43 2.00 -1.25
N LYS A 223 14.12 3.09 -0.88
CA LYS A 223 14.53 4.11 -1.86
C LYS A 223 15.60 3.65 -2.87
N SER A 224 16.25 2.50 -2.66
CA SER A 224 17.22 1.91 -3.58
C SER A 224 17.56 0.48 -3.18
N LYS A 225 18.21 -0.27 -4.09
CA LYS A 225 18.72 -1.62 -3.77
C LYS A 225 19.66 -1.64 -2.57
N ALA A 226 20.57 -0.67 -2.46
CA ALA A 226 21.48 -0.59 -1.30
C ALA A 226 20.74 -0.32 0.01
N ALA A 227 19.66 0.47 -0.04
CA ALA A 227 18.77 0.68 1.10
C ALA A 227 18.00 -0.59 1.46
N ASN A 228 17.61 -1.39 0.47
CA ASN A 228 17.00 -2.70 0.66
C ASN A 228 17.95 -3.67 1.37
N ASP A 229 19.21 -3.75 0.94
CA ASP A 229 20.23 -4.59 1.56
C ASP A 229 20.45 -4.20 3.06
N LYS A 230 20.38 -2.89 3.39
CA LYS A 230 20.41 -2.40 4.77
C LYS A 230 19.13 -2.81 5.53
N ALA A 231 17.96 -2.59 4.96
CA ALA A 231 16.68 -2.96 5.59
C ALA A 231 16.58 -4.46 5.87
N THR A 232 17.03 -5.31 4.92
CA THR A 232 17.11 -6.76 5.11
C THR A 232 18.06 -7.12 6.26
N THR A 233 19.22 -6.47 6.38
CA THR A 233 20.15 -6.68 7.49
C THR A 233 19.49 -6.32 8.83
N SER A 234 18.77 -5.19 8.91
CA SER A 234 18.04 -4.79 10.11
C SER A 234 16.90 -5.75 10.44
N PHE A 235 16.19 -6.25 9.43
CA PHE A 235 15.16 -7.28 9.64
C PHE A 235 15.76 -8.54 10.26
N GLU A 236 16.84 -9.06 9.71
CA GLU A 236 17.48 -10.28 10.19
C GLU A 236 18.03 -10.14 11.62
N SER A 237 18.60 -8.96 11.97
CA SER A 237 19.20 -8.75 13.30
C SER A 237 18.19 -8.39 14.39
N ASP A 238 17.16 -7.59 14.06
CA ASP A 238 16.37 -6.88 15.06
C ASP A 238 14.90 -7.33 15.12
N VAL A 239 14.36 -7.81 13.98
CA VAL A 239 12.92 -8.08 13.82
C VAL A 239 12.62 -9.57 13.73
N ARG A 240 13.41 -10.31 12.94
CA ARG A 240 13.11 -11.72 12.58
C ARG A 240 12.90 -12.63 13.78
N GLU A 241 13.81 -12.60 14.75
CA GLU A 241 13.74 -13.49 15.92
C GLU A 241 12.44 -13.35 16.70
N LYS A 242 11.90 -12.11 16.74
CA LYS A 242 10.67 -11.77 17.46
C LYS A 242 9.41 -12.08 16.65
N MET A 243 9.43 -11.74 15.36
CA MET A 243 8.22 -11.70 14.56
C MET A 243 8.00 -12.93 13.67
N PHE A 244 9.08 -13.57 13.20
CA PHE A 244 8.97 -14.73 12.32
C PHE A 244 8.25 -15.94 12.97
N PRO A 245 8.47 -16.26 14.28
CA PRO A 245 7.69 -17.32 14.93
C PRO A 245 6.19 -17.05 14.91
N ILE A 246 5.77 -15.81 15.18
CA ILE A 246 4.35 -15.41 15.17
C ILE A 246 3.79 -15.47 13.76
N PHE A 247 4.53 -14.94 12.77
CA PHE A 247 4.15 -15.02 11.36
C PHE A 247 3.94 -16.46 10.90
N SER A 248 4.86 -17.36 11.27
CA SER A 248 4.81 -18.78 10.88
C SER A 248 3.63 -19.56 11.48
N GLU A 249 2.94 -19.02 12.49
CA GLU A 249 1.74 -19.65 13.05
C GLU A 249 0.55 -19.53 12.07
N PHE A 250 0.47 -18.46 11.28
CA PHE A 250 -0.67 -18.19 10.40
C PHE A 250 -0.34 -18.22 8.91
N ALA A 251 0.92 -18.03 8.50
CA ALA A 251 1.28 -17.96 7.09
C ALA A 251 2.70 -18.45 6.78
N SER A 252 2.94 -18.68 5.50
CA SER A 252 4.26 -18.86 4.92
C SER A 252 4.32 -18.18 3.56
N CYS A 253 5.49 -17.67 3.17
CA CYS A 253 5.72 -17.12 1.84
C CYS A 253 6.71 -18.00 1.07
N GLY A 254 6.71 -17.85 -0.26
CA GLY A 254 7.67 -18.51 -1.14
C GLY A 254 9.12 -18.20 -0.77
N ASP A 255 10.03 -19.11 -1.12
CA ASP A 255 11.45 -19.00 -0.77
C ASP A 255 12.14 -17.78 -1.37
N LYS A 256 11.63 -17.27 -2.49
CA LYS A 256 12.19 -16.14 -3.22
C LYS A 256 11.13 -15.06 -3.45
N PRO A 257 11.46 -13.79 -3.21
CA PRO A 257 10.59 -12.68 -3.63
C PRO A 257 10.72 -12.41 -5.13
N GLU A 258 9.67 -11.84 -5.70
CA GLU A 258 9.73 -11.15 -6.98
C GLU A 258 10.38 -9.77 -6.78
N LEU A 259 11.41 -9.46 -7.54
CA LEU A 259 12.23 -8.25 -7.36
C LEU A 259 11.97 -7.25 -8.48
N PHE A 260 11.71 -5.98 -8.12
CA PHE A 260 11.44 -4.93 -9.11
C PHE A 260 12.19 -3.63 -8.83
N HIS A 261 12.61 -2.99 -9.91
CA HIS A 261 12.85 -1.56 -9.95
C HIS A 261 11.52 -0.85 -10.13
N GLY A 262 11.22 0.13 -9.29
CA GLY A 262 9.98 0.86 -9.33
C GLY A 262 10.17 2.35 -9.57
N TRP A 263 9.17 3.01 -10.13
CA TRP A 263 9.10 4.47 -10.29
C TRP A 263 7.69 4.96 -9.99
N ALA A 264 7.60 6.02 -9.18
CA ALA A 264 6.35 6.75 -9.05
C ALA A 264 6.01 7.42 -10.39
N LEU A 265 4.83 7.12 -10.93
CA LEU A 265 4.35 7.66 -12.21
C LEU A 265 3.35 8.80 -12.02
N TYR A 266 2.67 8.84 -10.90
CA TYR A 266 1.69 9.85 -10.53
C TYR A 266 1.55 9.91 -9.01
N ASP A 267 1.37 11.12 -8.51
CA ASP A 267 1.04 11.41 -7.13
C ASP A 267 -0.05 12.50 -7.13
N ARG A 268 -1.21 12.19 -6.52
CA ARG A 268 -2.34 13.13 -6.42
C ARG A 268 -1.97 14.43 -5.73
N ASP A 269 -1.08 14.35 -4.74
CA ASP A 269 -0.66 15.49 -3.93
C ASP A 269 0.47 16.28 -4.58
N ASN A 270 1.11 15.72 -5.63
CA ASN A 270 2.17 16.38 -6.42
C ASN A 270 1.99 16.08 -7.92
N LYS A 271 0.93 16.64 -8.51
CA LYS A 271 0.52 16.38 -9.91
C LYS A 271 1.55 16.81 -10.97
N ASP A 272 2.48 17.70 -10.63
CA ASP A 272 3.55 18.14 -11.54
C ASP A 272 4.79 17.23 -11.49
N PHE A 273 4.76 16.21 -10.62
CA PHE A 273 5.88 15.26 -10.50
C PHE A 273 6.07 14.46 -11.80
N MET A 274 7.32 14.31 -12.22
CA MET A 274 7.71 13.48 -13.36
C MET A 274 8.91 12.61 -12.96
N PRO A 275 8.82 11.28 -13.08
CA PRO A 275 9.94 10.40 -12.76
C PRO A 275 11.11 10.56 -13.71
N SER A 276 12.31 10.28 -13.21
CA SER A 276 13.50 10.04 -14.03
C SER A 276 13.73 8.54 -14.13
N PHE A 277 13.50 7.98 -15.31
CA PHE A 277 13.67 6.54 -15.57
C PHE A 277 15.15 6.16 -15.73
N SER A 278 15.96 6.40 -14.68
CA SER A 278 17.37 6.04 -14.64
C SER A 278 17.59 5.04 -13.51
N LEU A 279 18.43 4.03 -13.76
CA LEU A 279 18.90 3.07 -12.74
C LEU A 279 20.19 3.55 -12.05
N ASP A 280 20.75 4.70 -12.46
CA ASP A 280 22.01 5.24 -11.98
C ASP A 280 21.89 5.99 -10.63
N ASN A 281 21.03 5.53 -9.72
CA ASN A 281 20.80 6.17 -8.43
C ASN A 281 21.20 5.28 -7.24
#